data_f818fd582ae03d123b453b1ae78172ba
#
_entry.id   f818fd582ae03d123b453b1ae78172ba
#
_cell.length_a   1.000
_cell.length_b   1.000
_cell.length_c   1.000
_cell.angle_alpha   90.00
_cell.angle_beta   90.00
_cell.angle_gamma   90.00
#
_symmetry.space_group_name_H-M   'P 1'
#
loop_
_entity.id
_entity.type
_entity.pdbx_description
1 polymer ?
#
loop_
_entity_poly.entity_id
_entity_poly.type
_entity_poly.pdbx_seq_one_letter_code
_entity_poly.pdbx_strand_id
1 'polypeptide(L)'
;MFEHLSRDETIKFLNEARRVLSDDGVIRIVIPDLEKEIATYNENKNADNFMKSILVSAPPIASVKEKIRLFVSGYRQHQWMYDGKSLVAILEKQRFSNVTILSNGKTLIEEPGKLNLFEREEESVIVEAIK
;
A
#
# COMPACT_ATOMS: atom_id res chain seq x y z
N MET A 1 -5.21 1.33 -1.23
CA MET A 1 -5.51 1.14 -2.68
C MET A 1 -4.45 0.26 -3.35
N PHE A 2 -3.17 0.51 -3.19
CA PHE A 2 -2.07 -0.22 -3.84
C PHE A 2 -2.04 -1.71 -3.45
N GLU A 3 -2.33 -2.02 -2.19
CA GLU A 3 -2.45 -3.36 -1.64
C GLU A 3 -3.62 -4.19 -2.22
N HIS A 4 -4.56 -3.54 -2.88
CA HIS A 4 -5.69 -4.19 -3.55
C HIS A 4 -5.42 -4.51 -5.02
N LEU A 5 -4.23 -4.20 -5.51
CA LEU A 5 -3.81 -4.49 -6.87
C LEU A 5 -3.11 -5.85 -6.92
N SER A 6 -3.38 -6.63 -7.96
CA SER A 6 -2.54 -7.77 -8.31
C SER A 6 -1.14 -7.31 -8.74
N ARG A 7 -0.17 -8.21 -8.82
CA ARG A 7 1.20 -7.85 -9.25
C ARG A 7 1.23 -7.20 -10.65
N ASP A 8 0.43 -7.70 -11.58
CA ASP A 8 0.35 -7.15 -12.94
C ASP A 8 -0.33 -5.78 -12.98
N GLU A 9 -1.39 -5.60 -12.17
CA GLU A 9 -2.06 -4.30 -12.02
C GLU A 9 -1.16 -3.27 -11.36
N THR A 10 -0.34 -3.68 -10.38
CA THR A 10 0.67 -2.83 -9.74
C THR A 10 1.67 -2.28 -10.76
N ILE A 11 2.18 -3.14 -11.64
CA ILE A 11 3.12 -2.73 -12.69
C ILE A 11 2.44 -1.74 -13.65
N LYS A 12 1.21 -2.01 -14.09
CA LYS A 12 0.45 -1.12 -14.97
C LYS A 12 0.20 0.24 -14.30
N PHE A 13 -0.20 0.22 -13.02
CA PHE A 13 -0.41 1.43 -12.23
C PHE A 13 0.85 2.27 -12.12
N LEU A 14 2.00 1.68 -11.79
CA LEU A 14 3.27 2.40 -11.65
C LEU A 14 3.75 2.97 -12.99
N ASN A 15 3.58 2.24 -14.09
CA ASN A 15 3.90 2.75 -15.42
C ASN A 15 3.04 3.97 -15.79
N GLU A 16 1.74 3.91 -15.48
CA GLU A 16 0.83 5.03 -15.75
C GLU A 16 1.10 6.21 -14.81
N ALA A 17 1.35 5.97 -13.52
CA ALA A 17 1.74 7.00 -12.58
C ALA A 17 3.01 7.72 -13.06
N ARG A 18 4.03 6.97 -13.48
CA ARG A 18 5.25 7.54 -14.05
C ARG A 18 4.99 8.33 -15.33
N ARG A 19 4.09 7.89 -16.18
CA ARG A 19 3.72 8.61 -17.41
C ARG A 19 3.10 9.97 -17.15
N VAL A 20 2.22 10.08 -16.14
CA VAL A 20 1.48 11.32 -15.86
C VAL A 20 2.21 12.29 -14.94
N LEU A 21 3.17 11.83 -14.15
CA LEU A 21 4.01 12.70 -13.32
C LEU A 21 4.87 13.63 -14.19
N SER A 22 5.10 14.85 -13.72
CA SER A 22 6.15 15.74 -14.22
C SER A 22 7.53 15.11 -14.06
N ASP A 23 8.56 15.65 -14.72
CA ASP A 23 9.89 15.04 -14.72
C ASP A 23 10.51 14.93 -13.32
N ASP A 24 10.27 15.90 -12.44
CA ASP A 24 10.70 15.86 -11.03
C ASP A 24 9.54 15.50 -10.08
N GLY A 25 8.47 14.91 -10.63
CA GLY A 25 7.27 14.55 -9.87
C GLY A 25 7.54 13.44 -8.87
N VAL A 26 6.99 13.57 -7.68
CA VAL A 26 7.12 12.60 -6.59
C VAL A 26 5.89 11.71 -6.53
N ILE A 27 6.11 10.40 -6.48
CA ILE A 27 5.07 9.45 -6.07
C ILE A 27 5.24 9.16 -4.58
N ARG A 28 4.13 9.23 -3.83
CA ARG A 28 4.07 8.84 -2.41
C ARG A 28 3.11 7.65 -2.25
N ILE A 29 3.61 6.58 -1.68
CA ILE A 29 2.83 5.35 -1.41
C ILE A 29 2.82 5.13 0.10
N VAL A 30 1.61 5.04 0.67
CA VAL A 30 1.36 4.74 2.08
C VAL A 30 0.44 3.52 2.13
N ILE A 31 0.93 2.43 2.66
CA ILE A 31 0.21 1.15 2.74
C ILE A 31 0.54 0.40 4.03
N PRO A 32 -0.31 -0.55 4.46
CA PRO A 32 0.00 -1.40 5.59
C PRO A 32 1.36 -2.09 5.43
N ASP A 33 2.17 -2.09 6.48
CA ASP A 33 3.52 -2.63 6.49
C ASP A 33 3.51 -4.08 6.97
N LEU A 34 3.83 -5.01 6.08
CA LEU A 34 3.90 -6.43 6.41
C LEU A 34 4.91 -6.73 7.53
N GLU A 35 6.02 -6.00 7.60
CA GLU A 35 7.03 -6.19 8.66
C GLU A 35 6.47 -5.83 10.04
N LYS A 36 5.70 -4.74 10.15
CA LYS A 36 5.01 -4.33 11.39
C LYS A 36 3.94 -5.35 11.80
N GLU A 37 3.16 -5.85 10.86
CA GLU A 37 2.14 -6.87 11.11
C GLU A 37 2.76 -8.18 11.63
N ILE A 38 3.88 -8.60 11.06
CA ILE A 38 4.63 -9.78 11.51
C ILE A 38 5.21 -9.53 12.92
N ALA A 39 5.74 -8.35 13.20
CA ALA A 39 6.24 -7.99 14.52
C ALA A 39 5.13 -8.08 15.58
N THR A 40 3.96 -7.49 15.31
CA THR A 40 2.77 -7.55 16.16
C THR A 40 2.31 -8.99 16.40
N TYR A 41 2.30 -9.82 15.35
CA TYR A 41 2.00 -11.25 15.50
C TYR A 41 3.04 -11.96 16.38
N ASN A 42 4.31 -11.65 16.23
CA ASN A 42 5.38 -12.26 17.02
C ASN A 42 5.29 -11.93 18.51
N GLU A 43 4.76 -10.77 18.86
CA GLU A 43 4.52 -10.35 20.25
C GLU A 43 3.32 -11.06 20.86
N ASN A 44 2.19 -11.08 20.17
CA ASN A 44 0.91 -11.55 20.74
C ASN A 44 0.55 -13.00 20.36
N LYS A 45 1.18 -13.59 19.35
CA LYS A 45 0.94 -14.95 18.83
C LYS A 45 -0.53 -15.25 18.50
N ASN A 46 -1.31 -14.24 18.16
CA ASN A 46 -2.71 -14.38 17.83
C ASN A 46 -2.93 -14.43 16.31
N ALA A 47 -3.10 -15.65 15.78
CA ALA A 47 -3.28 -15.88 14.34
C ALA A 47 -4.57 -15.24 13.79
N ASP A 48 -5.66 -15.25 14.57
CA ASP A 48 -6.94 -14.66 14.12
C ASP A 48 -6.83 -13.14 13.96
N ASN A 49 -6.13 -12.47 14.88
CA ASN A 49 -5.88 -11.04 14.78
C ASN A 49 -4.98 -10.73 13.58
N PHE A 50 -3.92 -11.49 13.39
CA PHE A 50 -3.03 -11.35 12.23
C PHE A 50 -3.79 -11.51 10.91
N MET A 51 -4.62 -12.56 10.78
CA MET A 51 -5.41 -12.77 9.55
C MET A 51 -6.42 -11.65 9.29
N LYS A 52 -6.95 -11.02 10.36
CA LYS A 52 -7.83 -9.86 10.23
C LYS A 52 -7.08 -8.61 9.82
N SER A 53 -5.89 -8.36 10.37
CA SER A 53 -5.09 -7.16 10.08
C SER A 53 -4.59 -7.15 8.64
N ILE A 54 -4.15 -8.29 8.13
CA ILE A 54 -3.70 -8.40 6.72
C ILE A 54 -4.87 -8.49 5.71
N LEU A 55 -6.13 -8.48 6.18
CA LEU A 55 -7.37 -8.47 5.37
C LEU A 55 -7.40 -9.53 4.24
N VAL A 56 -6.83 -10.70 4.49
CA VAL A 56 -6.89 -11.83 3.55
C VAL A 56 -8.22 -12.59 3.67
N SER A 57 -8.92 -12.46 4.81
CA SER A 57 -10.21 -13.11 5.03
C SER A 57 -11.37 -12.23 4.59
N ALA A 58 -12.25 -12.76 3.73
CA ALA A 58 -13.53 -12.12 3.43
C ALA A 58 -14.43 -12.11 4.68
N PRO A 59 -15.09 -11.00 5.02
CA PRO A 59 -16.13 -11.04 6.05
C PRO A 59 -17.22 -12.02 5.63
N PRO A 60 -17.89 -12.68 6.58
CA PRO A 60 -18.99 -13.58 6.29
C PRO A 60 -20.09 -12.80 5.56
N ILE A 61 -20.44 -13.23 4.35
CA ILE A 61 -21.46 -12.58 3.54
C ILE A 61 -22.82 -13.00 4.07
N ALA A 62 -23.55 -12.07 4.66
CA ALA A 62 -24.81 -12.33 5.35
C ALA A 62 -26.01 -12.53 4.40
N SER A 63 -25.93 -12.11 3.12
CA SER A 63 -27.06 -12.25 2.17
C SER A 63 -26.64 -12.43 0.72
N VAL A 64 -27.52 -13.05 -0.09
CA VAL A 64 -27.35 -13.20 -1.56
C VAL A 64 -27.24 -11.85 -2.26
N LYS A 65 -27.95 -10.84 -1.76
CA LYS A 65 -27.94 -9.46 -2.29
C LYS A 65 -26.57 -8.80 -2.09
N GLU A 66 -25.94 -9.07 -0.99
CA GLU A 66 -24.59 -8.64 -0.65
C GLU A 66 -23.53 -9.35 -1.51
N LYS A 67 -23.72 -10.66 -1.79
CA LYS A 67 -22.90 -11.39 -2.77
C LYS A 67 -22.91 -10.77 -4.15
N ILE A 68 -24.10 -10.43 -4.66
CA ILE A 68 -24.26 -9.81 -5.97
C ILE A 68 -23.62 -8.41 -5.99
N ARG A 69 -23.84 -7.61 -4.93
CA ARG A 69 -23.23 -6.29 -4.79
C ARG A 69 -21.70 -6.37 -4.77
N LEU A 70 -21.13 -7.30 -4.00
CA LEU A 70 -19.70 -7.54 -3.91
C LEU A 70 -19.11 -8.06 -5.22
N PHE A 71 -19.84 -8.91 -5.93
CA PHE A 71 -19.45 -9.40 -7.25
C PHE A 71 -19.41 -8.27 -8.30
N VAL A 72 -20.38 -7.34 -8.26
CA VAL A 72 -20.46 -6.20 -9.20
C VAL A 72 -19.52 -5.06 -8.81
N SER A 73 -19.37 -4.76 -7.52
CA SER A 73 -18.50 -3.68 -7.04
C SER A 73 -17.04 -4.08 -6.79
N GLY A 74 -16.73 -5.38 -6.93
CA GLY A 74 -15.40 -5.92 -6.69
C GLY A 74 -14.99 -5.75 -5.22
N TYR A 75 -15.35 -6.70 -4.36
CA TYR A 75 -14.76 -6.78 -3.02
C TYR A 75 -13.28 -7.10 -3.16
N ARG A 76 -12.46 -6.06 -3.11
CA ARG A 76 -11.01 -6.22 -3.18
C ARG A 76 -10.47 -6.44 -1.78
N GLN A 77 -10.22 -7.70 -1.45
CA GLN A 77 -9.29 -8.06 -0.38
C GLN A 77 -7.89 -7.56 -0.73
N HIS A 78 -7.01 -7.45 0.26
CA HIS A 78 -5.60 -7.26 -0.03
C HIS A 78 -5.13 -8.40 -0.92
N GLN A 79 -4.72 -8.09 -2.14
CA GLN A 79 -4.21 -9.08 -3.08
C GLN A 79 -2.70 -9.28 -2.87
N TRP A 80 -2.03 -8.25 -2.35
CA TRP A 80 -0.61 -8.32 -2.07
C TRP A 80 -0.23 -7.42 -0.89
N MET A 81 0.55 -7.98 0.03
CA MET A 81 1.15 -7.24 1.12
C MET A 81 2.60 -6.88 0.77
N TYR A 82 3.03 -5.72 1.21
CA TYR A 82 4.38 -5.21 0.98
C TYR A 82 5.04 -4.83 2.30
N ASP A 83 6.34 -4.92 2.34
CA ASP A 83 7.23 -4.22 3.26
C ASP A 83 7.97 -3.09 2.54
N GLY A 84 8.74 -2.30 3.29
CA GLY A 84 9.48 -1.19 2.71
C GLY A 84 10.47 -1.63 1.63
N LYS A 85 11.15 -2.77 1.82
CA LYS A 85 12.15 -3.29 0.86
C LYS A 85 11.51 -3.73 -0.45
N SER A 86 10.39 -4.44 -0.39
CA SER A 86 9.67 -4.88 -1.59
C SER A 86 9.07 -3.72 -2.38
N LEU A 87 8.62 -2.64 -1.70
CA LEU A 87 8.20 -1.41 -2.35
C LEU A 87 9.34 -0.69 -3.06
N VAL A 88 10.49 -0.54 -2.38
CA VAL A 88 11.70 0.02 -2.99
C VAL A 88 12.06 -0.75 -4.24
N ALA A 89 12.19 -2.07 -4.15
CA ALA A 89 12.58 -2.92 -5.27
C ALA A 89 11.63 -2.81 -6.47
N ILE A 90 10.31 -2.73 -6.26
CA ILE A 90 9.36 -2.60 -7.37
C ILE A 90 9.40 -1.21 -8.00
N LEU A 91 9.56 -0.13 -7.22
CA LEU A 91 9.68 1.23 -7.73
C LEU A 91 10.95 1.42 -8.57
N GLU A 92 12.10 0.95 -8.08
CA GLU A 92 13.36 0.97 -8.82
C GLU A 92 13.25 0.19 -10.15
N LYS A 93 12.62 -0.99 -10.11
CA LYS A 93 12.37 -1.80 -11.32
C LYS A 93 11.49 -1.06 -12.34
N GLN A 94 10.57 -0.21 -11.88
CA GLN A 94 9.74 0.65 -12.73
C GLN A 94 10.42 2.00 -13.05
N ARG A 95 11.74 2.10 -12.83
CA ARG A 95 12.58 3.25 -13.20
C ARG A 95 12.25 4.55 -12.46
N PHE A 96 11.73 4.46 -11.26
CA PHE A 96 11.71 5.58 -10.34
C PHE A 96 13.10 5.75 -9.72
N SER A 97 13.48 6.98 -9.45
CA SER A 97 14.75 7.36 -8.84
C SER A 97 14.56 7.87 -7.41
N ASN A 98 15.64 7.96 -6.64
CA ASN A 98 15.64 8.46 -5.25
C ASN A 98 14.55 7.78 -4.37
N VAL A 99 14.40 6.45 -4.53
CA VAL A 99 13.39 5.68 -3.81
C VAL A 99 13.77 5.60 -2.34
N THR A 100 12.95 6.18 -1.48
CA THR A 100 13.27 6.37 -0.05
C THR A 100 12.11 5.92 0.83
N ILE A 101 12.43 5.09 1.85
CA ILE A 101 11.50 4.80 2.94
C ILE A 101 11.55 5.96 3.92
N LEU A 102 10.40 6.54 4.23
CA LEU A 102 10.29 7.74 5.05
C LEU A 102 9.62 7.44 6.40
N SER A 103 10.04 8.19 7.41
CA SER A 103 9.32 8.30 8.68
C SER A 103 8.12 9.23 8.53
N ASN A 104 7.17 9.11 9.44
CA ASN A 104 6.02 10.00 9.53
C ASN A 104 6.45 11.48 9.61
N GLY A 105 5.67 12.33 9.00
CA GLY A 105 5.96 13.76 8.92
C GLY A 105 7.09 14.14 7.95
N LYS A 106 7.71 13.17 7.26
CA LYS A 106 8.76 13.42 6.26
C LYS A 106 8.23 13.25 4.84
N THR A 107 8.80 14.02 3.91
CA THR A 107 8.49 13.96 2.48
C THR A 107 9.66 14.49 1.66
N LEU A 108 9.78 14.05 0.42
CA LEU A 108 10.67 14.58 -0.60
C LEU A 108 10.03 15.78 -1.34
N ILE A 109 8.73 16.04 -1.13
CA ILE A 109 8.01 17.14 -1.75
C ILE A 109 8.42 18.45 -1.06
N GLU A 110 9.00 19.39 -1.81
CA GLU A 110 9.48 20.67 -1.26
C GLU A 110 8.36 21.51 -0.64
N GLU A 111 7.19 21.55 -1.31
CA GLU A 111 6.01 22.29 -0.86
C GLU A 111 4.82 21.36 -0.70
N PRO A 112 4.74 20.56 0.39
CA PRO A 112 3.68 19.57 0.56
C PRO A 112 2.30 20.17 0.81
N GLY A 113 2.19 21.45 1.10
CA GLY A 113 0.92 22.16 1.27
C GLY A 113 0.05 21.53 2.36
N LYS A 114 -1.15 21.07 1.95
CA LYS A 114 -2.15 20.42 2.84
C LYS A 114 -2.04 18.89 2.86
N LEU A 115 -0.98 18.31 2.31
CA LEU A 115 -0.79 16.86 2.32
C LEU A 115 -0.69 16.35 3.77
N ASN A 116 -1.49 15.35 4.12
CA ASN A 116 -1.38 14.71 5.42
C ASN A 116 -0.14 13.80 5.44
N LEU A 117 0.90 14.20 6.16
CA LEU A 117 2.15 13.45 6.30
C LEU A 117 2.12 12.43 7.44
N PHE A 118 1.04 12.39 8.23
CA PHE A 118 0.85 11.49 9.38
C PHE A 118 -0.25 10.46 9.14
N GLU A 119 -0.60 10.21 7.89
CA GLU A 119 -1.62 9.23 7.56
C GLU A 119 -1.19 7.83 7.96
N ARG A 120 -2.03 7.13 8.75
CA ARG A 120 -1.84 5.75 9.19
C ARG A 120 -0.48 5.48 9.86
N GLU A 121 -0.06 6.36 10.74
CA GLU A 121 1.27 6.42 11.33
C GLU A 121 1.78 5.10 11.92
N GLU A 122 0.95 4.38 12.67
CA GLU A 122 1.40 3.21 13.43
C GLU A 122 1.53 1.93 12.57
N GLU A 123 0.70 1.78 11.54
CA GLU A 123 0.53 0.51 10.82
C GLU A 123 1.16 0.52 9.42
N SER A 124 1.63 1.67 8.93
CA SER A 124 1.99 1.81 7.52
C SER A 124 3.50 1.96 7.30
N VAL A 125 3.93 1.53 6.12
CA VAL A 125 5.18 1.94 5.51
C VAL A 125 4.92 3.07 4.52
N ILE A 126 5.80 4.06 4.51
CA ILE A 126 5.77 5.22 3.62
C ILE A 126 6.98 5.15 2.71
N VAL A 127 6.75 5.13 1.42
CA VAL A 127 7.82 5.19 0.41
C VAL A 127 7.52 6.30 -0.57
N GLU A 128 8.51 7.14 -0.82
CA GLU A 128 8.48 8.14 -1.89
C GLU A 128 9.57 7.86 -2.91
N ALA A 129 9.30 8.28 -4.15
CA ALA A 129 10.24 8.18 -5.23
C ALA A 129 10.02 9.29 -6.26
N ILE A 130 11.07 9.67 -6.97
CA ILE A 130 11.04 10.65 -8.05
C ILE A 130 10.92 9.92 -9.39
N LYS A 131 10.20 10.50 -10.33
CA LYS A 131 10.01 9.97 -11.70
C LYS A 131 11.30 9.60 -12.42
#